data_b563ab7e4e57295589649a7eda1f0feb
#
_entry.id   b563ab7e4e57295589649a7eda1f0feb
#
_cell.length_a   1.000
_cell.length_b   1.000
_cell.length_c   1.000
_cell.angle_alpha   90.00
_cell.angle_beta   90.00
_cell.angle_gamma   90.00
#
_symmetry.space_group_name_H-M   'P 1'
#
loop_
_entity.id
_entity.type
_entity.pdbx_description
1 polymer ?
#
loop_
_entity_poly.entity_id
_entity_poly.type
_entity_poly.pdbx_seq_one_letter_code
_entity_poly.pdbx_strand_id
1 'polypeptide(L)'
;MIVLGIESSCDETAVALVKDKKEVLSSIVASQIDVHKEFGGVVPEVASRIHIENISYCIEAALKEAGCTMEDVDAVAVTKGPGLIGCLHVGVQAAKTLAFAYHKPLIPVHHLSAHIYANELVVDMEYPLLALVVSGGNTELVYMKDETSFEILGETQDDAIGEAYDKVARVLGLGYPGGPKIDKMAKEGKPVYELAKPKTQGRYDFSFSGLKSSVLQFTKRMERQGKTYDLNDLACSFQECALDEIFSRIHAALNDHPEIRHFVVGGGVSANSRLREKIEELKTEYPNITFTVPPMYCCTDNAGMIGVAGTIAYVSGRRGDETLTGDASWPIQ
;
A
#
# COMPACT_ATOMS: atom_id res chain seq x y z
N MET A 1 25.00 2.09 -6.68
CA MET A 1 24.35 0.84 -7.13
C MET A 1 23.00 1.21 -7.73
N ILE A 2 22.70 0.70 -8.93
CA ILE A 2 21.42 0.94 -9.62
C ILE A 2 20.62 -0.37 -9.64
N VAL A 3 19.41 -0.34 -9.12
CA VAL A 3 18.48 -1.48 -9.11
C VAL A 3 17.29 -1.17 -10.01
N LEU A 4 17.00 -2.08 -10.95
CA LEU A 4 15.78 -2.05 -11.74
C LEU A 4 14.69 -2.78 -10.94
N GLY A 5 13.67 -2.04 -10.52
CA GLY A 5 12.50 -2.59 -9.80
C GLY A 5 11.35 -2.86 -10.76
N ILE A 6 10.64 -3.97 -10.54
CA ILE A 6 9.43 -4.36 -11.29
C ILE A 6 8.31 -4.62 -10.28
N GLU A 7 7.18 -3.92 -10.47
CA GLU A 7 5.93 -4.11 -9.70
C GLU A 7 4.81 -4.52 -10.65
N SER A 8 4.12 -5.60 -10.31
CA SER A 8 2.95 -6.09 -11.06
C SER A 8 1.99 -6.89 -10.19
N SER A 9 1.92 -6.60 -8.88
CA SER A 9 1.15 -7.44 -7.94
C SER A 9 -0.37 -7.31 -8.07
N CYS A 10 -0.88 -6.21 -8.62
CA CYS A 10 -2.32 -5.95 -8.72
C CYS A 10 -2.72 -5.37 -10.09
N ASP A 11 -2.98 -4.08 -10.18
CA ASP A 11 -3.47 -3.39 -11.38
C ASP A 11 -2.56 -2.28 -11.91
N GLU A 12 -1.35 -2.15 -11.37
CA GLU A 12 -0.29 -1.29 -11.88
C GLU A 12 0.86 -2.12 -12.45
N THR A 13 1.18 -1.90 -13.75
CA THR A 13 2.45 -2.36 -14.32
C THR A 13 3.47 -1.26 -14.13
N ALA A 14 4.44 -1.43 -13.24
CA ALA A 14 5.43 -0.40 -13.00
C ALA A 14 6.87 -0.92 -13.11
N VAL A 15 7.75 -0.06 -13.63
CA VAL A 15 9.21 -0.27 -13.70
C VAL A 15 9.92 1.02 -13.32
N ALA A 16 10.94 0.91 -12.47
CA ALA A 16 11.74 2.05 -12.03
C ALA A 16 13.23 1.68 -11.94
N LEU A 17 14.09 2.66 -12.11
CA LEU A 17 15.50 2.56 -11.77
C LEU A 17 15.77 3.40 -10.52
N VAL A 18 16.33 2.76 -9.50
CA VAL A 18 16.64 3.38 -8.22
C VAL A 18 18.13 3.27 -7.94
N LYS A 19 18.73 4.41 -7.62
CA LYS A 19 20.16 4.50 -7.28
C LYS A 19 20.33 4.65 -5.76
N ASP A 20 21.15 3.78 -5.19
CA ASP A 20 21.60 3.82 -3.79
C ASP A 20 20.43 3.95 -2.77
N LYS A 21 19.30 3.30 -3.04
CA LYS A 21 18.03 3.34 -2.30
C LYS A 21 17.43 4.74 -2.03
N LYS A 22 17.96 5.79 -2.65
CA LYS A 22 17.57 7.19 -2.37
C LYS A 22 17.12 7.96 -3.61
N GLU A 23 17.69 7.70 -4.74
CA GLU A 23 17.43 8.46 -5.96
C GLU A 23 16.65 7.62 -6.97
N VAL A 24 15.43 8.05 -7.29
CA VAL A 24 14.63 7.47 -8.37
C VAL A 24 15.05 8.11 -9.67
N LEU A 25 15.82 7.37 -10.50
CA LEU A 25 16.29 7.84 -11.80
C LEU A 25 15.18 7.87 -12.84
N SER A 26 14.24 6.92 -12.75
CA SER A 26 13.04 6.87 -13.58
C SER A 26 11.94 6.08 -12.86
N SER A 27 10.68 6.39 -13.18
CA SER A 27 9.53 5.66 -12.64
C SER A 27 8.37 5.68 -13.63
N ILE A 28 8.15 4.57 -14.29
CA ILE A 28 7.08 4.37 -15.28
C ILE A 28 5.98 3.54 -14.63
N VAL A 29 4.75 4.03 -14.69
CA VAL A 29 3.56 3.34 -14.18
C VAL A 29 2.49 3.32 -15.26
N ALA A 30 2.06 2.13 -15.67
CA ALA A 30 0.91 1.91 -16.54
C ALA A 30 -0.24 1.38 -15.68
N SER A 31 -1.12 2.29 -15.23
CA SER A 31 -2.27 1.95 -14.40
C SER A 31 -3.43 1.43 -15.22
N GLN A 32 -4.12 0.44 -14.70
CA GLN A 32 -5.28 -0.20 -15.31
C GLN A 32 -6.60 0.28 -14.69
N ILE A 33 -6.55 1.33 -13.87
CA ILE A 33 -7.71 1.80 -13.09
C ILE A 33 -8.90 2.13 -13.97
N ASP A 34 -8.69 2.69 -15.18
CA ASP A 34 -9.78 3.08 -16.08
C ASP A 34 -10.50 1.85 -16.65
N VAL A 35 -9.79 0.75 -16.90
CA VAL A 35 -10.39 -0.52 -17.32
C VAL A 35 -11.18 -1.13 -16.17
N HIS A 36 -10.61 -1.17 -14.97
CA HIS A 36 -11.25 -1.80 -13.83
C HIS A 36 -12.44 -1.01 -13.25
N LYS A 37 -12.53 0.28 -13.52
CA LYS A 37 -13.73 1.09 -13.22
C LYS A 37 -15.00 0.52 -13.87
N GLU A 38 -14.90 -0.01 -15.08
CA GLU A 38 -16.05 -0.60 -15.80
C GLU A 38 -16.61 -1.84 -15.08
N PHE A 39 -15.73 -2.58 -14.39
CA PHE A 39 -16.10 -3.77 -13.61
C PHE A 39 -16.46 -3.46 -12.16
N GLY A 40 -16.19 -2.23 -11.69
CA GLY A 40 -16.40 -1.84 -10.29
C GLY A 40 -15.37 -2.43 -9.32
N GLY A 41 -14.20 -2.81 -9.81
CA GLY A 41 -13.07 -3.37 -9.05
C GLY A 41 -12.14 -4.19 -9.93
N VAL A 42 -11.00 -4.60 -9.39
CA VAL A 42 -9.98 -5.34 -10.13
C VAL A 42 -10.47 -6.73 -10.51
N VAL A 43 -10.29 -7.09 -11.79
CA VAL A 43 -10.57 -8.43 -12.34
C VAL A 43 -9.22 -9.10 -12.63
N PRO A 44 -8.80 -10.12 -11.86
CA PRO A 44 -7.44 -10.67 -11.92
C PRO A 44 -7.00 -11.16 -13.30
N GLU A 45 -7.90 -11.83 -14.05
CA GLU A 45 -7.59 -12.33 -15.39
C GLU A 45 -7.38 -11.19 -16.40
N VAL A 46 -8.17 -10.11 -16.30
CA VAL A 46 -8.01 -8.92 -17.14
C VAL A 46 -6.69 -8.23 -16.79
N ALA A 47 -6.42 -8.05 -15.49
CA ALA A 47 -5.20 -7.41 -15.02
C ALA A 47 -3.95 -8.12 -15.53
N SER A 48 -3.89 -9.45 -15.41
CA SER A 48 -2.71 -10.22 -15.86
C SER A 48 -2.45 -10.10 -17.37
N ARG A 49 -3.50 -10.04 -18.20
CA ARG A 49 -3.36 -9.82 -19.65
C ARG A 49 -2.79 -8.45 -19.99
N ILE A 50 -3.29 -7.41 -19.31
CA ILE A 50 -2.79 -6.03 -19.52
C ILE A 50 -1.34 -5.89 -19.07
N HIS A 51 -0.93 -6.58 -18.00
CA HIS A 51 0.49 -6.61 -17.61
C HIS A 51 1.39 -7.17 -18.72
N ILE A 52 0.97 -8.23 -19.42
CA ILE A 52 1.73 -8.81 -20.54
C ILE A 52 1.91 -7.78 -21.66
N GLU A 53 0.88 -6.99 -21.94
CA GLU A 53 0.93 -5.97 -23.00
C GLU A 53 1.86 -4.79 -22.62
N ASN A 54 1.91 -4.42 -21.33
CA ASN A 54 2.59 -3.21 -20.87
C ASN A 54 4.04 -3.44 -20.42
N ILE A 55 4.41 -4.64 -19.94
CA ILE A 55 5.66 -4.85 -19.21
C ILE A 55 6.90 -4.48 -20.02
N SER A 56 6.96 -4.88 -21.31
CA SER A 56 8.11 -4.59 -22.18
C SER A 56 8.25 -3.08 -22.44
N TYR A 57 7.12 -2.43 -22.70
CA TYR A 57 7.09 -0.97 -22.87
C TYR A 57 7.58 -0.24 -21.60
N CYS A 58 7.11 -0.65 -20.43
CA CYS A 58 7.52 -0.02 -19.16
C CYS A 58 9.01 -0.18 -18.90
N ILE A 59 9.60 -1.35 -19.22
CA ILE A 59 11.03 -1.61 -19.08
C ILE A 59 11.85 -0.68 -20.01
N GLU A 60 11.49 -0.65 -21.29
CA GLU A 60 12.18 0.19 -22.28
C GLU A 60 12.07 1.69 -21.93
N ALA A 61 10.86 2.12 -21.53
CA ALA A 61 10.65 3.52 -21.16
C ALA A 61 11.44 3.91 -19.90
N ALA A 62 11.49 3.04 -18.89
CA ALA A 62 12.24 3.30 -17.66
C ALA A 62 13.75 3.44 -17.90
N LEU A 63 14.33 2.53 -18.68
CA LEU A 63 15.74 2.60 -19.06
C LEU A 63 16.05 3.89 -19.87
N LYS A 64 15.20 4.22 -20.82
CA LYS A 64 15.34 5.42 -21.66
C LYS A 64 15.24 6.71 -20.83
N GLU A 65 14.26 6.80 -19.93
CA GLU A 65 14.07 7.99 -19.07
C GLU A 65 15.25 8.18 -18.12
N ALA A 66 15.79 7.09 -17.56
CA ALA A 66 16.99 7.13 -16.72
C ALA A 66 18.28 7.42 -17.50
N GLY A 67 18.27 7.34 -18.83
CA GLY A 67 19.48 7.41 -19.65
C GLY A 67 20.42 6.24 -19.40
N CYS A 68 19.90 5.09 -18.98
CA CYS A 68 20.65 3.88 -18.64
C CYS A 68 20.40 2.76 -19.65
N THR A 69 21.30 1.80 -19.66
CA THR A 69 21.14 0.51 -20.32
C THR A 69 21.13 -0.61 -19.28
N MET A 70 20.82 -1.83 -19.65
CA MET A 70 20.90 -2.96 -18.72
C MET A 70 22.33 -3.25 -18.24
N GLU A 71 23.35 -2.77 -18.93
CA GLU A 71 24.75 -2.89 -18.49
C GLU A 71 25.01 -2.06 -17.22
N ASP A 72 24.34 -0.92 -17.09
CA ASP A 72 24.45 0.00 -15.95
C ASP A 72 23.69 -0.49 -14.71
N VAL A 73 22.79 -1.48 -14.87
CA VAL A 73 21.98 -2.06 -13.79
C VAL A 73 22.80 -3.09 -13.00
N ASP A 74 22.81 -2.97 -11.68
CA ASP A 74 23.53 -3.90 -10.78
C ASP A 74 22.69 -5.11 -10.36
N ALA A 75 21.36 -4.96 -10.27
CA ALA A 75 20.43 -6.02 -9.91
C ALA A 75 19.02 -5.76 -10.44
N VAL A 76 18.25 -6.84 -10.64
CA VAL A 76 16.83 -6.78 -11.01
C VAL A 76 16.00 -7.24 -9.81
N ALA A 77 15.19 -6.34 -9.27
CA ALA A 77 14.28 -6.59 -8.17
C ALA A 77 12.84 -6.72 -8.68
N VAL A 78 12.09 -7.64 -8.12
CA VAL A 78 10.70 -7.89 -8.52
C VAL A 78 9.84 -8.27 -7.35
N THR A 79 8.61 -7.80 -7.35
CA THR A 79 7.59 -8.25 -6.40
C THR A 79 7.32 -9.73 -6.59
N LYS A 80 7.71 -10.52 -5.59
CA LYS A 80 7.39 -11.95 -5.52
C LYS A 80 5.99 -12.19 -4.98
N GLY A 81 5.53 -11.33 -4.07
CA GLY A 81 4.25 -11.39 -3.38
C GLY A 81 4.20 -10.48 -2.15
N PRO A 82 3.05 -10.43 -1.48
CA PRO A 82 1.75 -10.96 -1.91
C PRO A 82 1.16 -10.23 -3.11
N GLY A 83 0.10 -10.80 -3.72
CA GLY A 83 -0.60 -10.18 -4.84
C GLY A 83 -1.40 -11.17 -5.69
N LEU A 84 -1.95 -10.70 -6.79
CA LEU A 84 -2.69 -11.54 -7.74
C LEU A 84 -1.72 -12.45 -8.49
N ILE A 85 -1.88 -13.76 -8.35
CA ILE A 85 -0.90 -14.74 -8.82
C ILE A 85 -0.58 -14.62 -10.33
N GLY A 86 -1.60 -14.37 -11.17
CA GLY A 86 -1.40 -14.17 -12.61
C GLY A 86 -0.57 -12.93 -12.93
N CYS A 87 -0.81 -11.84 -12.18
CA CYS A 87 -0.09 -10.58 -12.30
C CYS A 87 1.37 -10.71 -11.84
N LEU A 88 1.58 -11.32 -10.67
CA LEU A 88 2.92 -11.61 -10.13
C LEU A 88 3.76 -12.42 -11.10
N HIS A 89 3.17 -13.44 -11.76
CA HIS A 89 3.90 -14.24 -12.74
C HIS A 89 4.43 -13.44 -13.91
N VAL A 90 3.72 -12.41 -14.38
CA VAL A 90 4.20 -11.57 -15.49
C VAL A 90 5.46 -10.82 -15.08
N GLY A 91 5.46 -10.13 -13.94
CA GLY A 91 6.63 -9.40 -13.44
C GLY A 91 7.80 -10.33 -13.14
N VAL A 92 7.54 -11.46 -12.46
CA VAL A 92 8.58 -12.45 -12.13
C VAL A 92 9.22 -13.03 -13.39
N GLN A 93 8.46 -13.37 -14.44
CA GLN A 93 9.03 -13.87 -15.68
C GLN A 93 9.84 -12.79 -16.43
N ALA A 94 9.37 -11.55 -16.45
CA ALA A 94 10.14 -10.44 -17.03
C ALA A 94 11.47 -10.24 -16.29
N ALA A 95 11.44 -10.21 -14.96
CA ALA A 95 12.64 -10.04 -14.13
C ALA A 95 13.64 -11.19 -14.32
N LYS A 96 13.15 -12.43 -14.32
CA LYS A 96 13.99 -13.64 -14.58
C LYS A 96 14.67 -13.55 -15.95
N THR A 97 13.91 -13.17 -16.97
CA THR A 97 14.44 -13.04 -18.34
C THR A 97 15.55 -12.01 -18.42
N LEU A 98 15.34 -10.82 -17.82
CA LEU A 98 16.37 -9.78 -17.76
C LEU A 98 17.60 -10.22 -16.96
N ALA A 99 17.38 -10.77 -15.75
CA ALA A 99 18.46 -11.25 -14.91
C ALA A 99 19.32 -12.32 -15.62
N PHE A 100 18.68 -13.26 -16.29
CA PHE A 100 19.37 -14.30 -17.06
C PHE A 100 20.14 -13.73 -18.28
N ALA A 101 19.46 -12.93 -19.10
CA ALA A 101 20.04 -12.40 -20.34
C ALA A 101 21.25 -11.49 -20.12
N TYR A 102 21.21 -10.71 -19.03
CA TYR A 102 22.27 -9.74 -18.70
C TYR A 102 23.16 -10.16 -17.54
N HIS A 103 23.04 -11.40 -17.07
CA HIS A 103 23.82 -11.97 -15.96
C HIS A 103 23.76 -11.10 -14.69
N LYS A 104 22.56 -10.58 -14.36
CA LYS A 104 22.34 -9.75 -13.18
C LYS A 104 21.71 -10.56 -12.04
N PRO A 105 22.03 -10.25 -10.78
CA PRO A 105 21.34 -10.83 -9.63
C PRO A 105 19.84 -10.56 -9.67
N LEU A 106 19.05 -11.58 -9.40
CA LEU A 106 17.60 -11.51 -9.26
C LEU A 106 17.23 -11.36 -7.77
N ILE A 107 16.42 -10.37 -7.43
CA ILE A 107 16.08 -10.05 -6.05
C ILE A 107 14.56 -10.14 -5.84
N PRO A 108 14.06 -11.15 -5.10
CA PRO A 108 12.66 -11.21 -4.71
C PRO A 108 12.36 -10.16 -3.64
N VAL A 109 11.29 -9.40 -3.84
CA VAL A 109 10.84 -8.34 -2.94
C VAL A 109 9.44 -8.64 -2.44
N HIS A 110 9.21 -8.40 -1.15
CA HIS A 110 7.89 -8.46 -0.54
C HIS A 110 7.15 -7.13 -0.74
N HIS A 111 5.96 -7.17 -1.33
CA HIS A 111 5.19 -5.99 -1.69
C HIS A 111 4.93 -5.04 -0.51
N LEU A 112 4.49 -5.57 0.63
CA LEU A 112 4.17 -4.73 1.80
C LEU A 112 5.43 -4.16 2.46
N SER A 113 6.54 -4.93 2.52
CA SER A 113 7.80 -4.38 3.01
C SER A 113 8.31 -3.26 2.10
N ALA A 114 8.08 -3.36 0.79
CA ALA A 114 8.45 -2.30 -0.15
C ALA A 114 7.70 -0.99 0.13
N HIS A 115 6.41 -1.05 0.48
CA HIS A 115 5.67 0.14 0.92
C HIS A 115 6.26 0.76 2.19
N ILE A 116 6.75 -0.04 3.13
CA ILE A 116 7.45 0.47 4.32
C ILE A 116 8.75 1.16 3.89
N TYR A 117 9.57 0.48 3.09
CA TYR A 117 10.86 0.99 2.62
C TYR A 117 10.76 2.18 1.65
N ALA A 118 9.60 2.44 1.05
CA ALA A 118 9.39 3.65 0.25
C ALA A 118 9.68 4.94 1.04
N ASN A 119 9.58 4.90 2.36
CA ASN A 119 9.93 6.03 3.23
C ASN A 119 11.44 6.36 3.21
N GLU A 120 12.31 5.41 2.86
CA GLU A 120 13.76 5.66 2.65
C GLU A 120 14.04 6.68 1.55
N LEU A 121 13.14 6.84 0.58
CA LEU A 121 13.26 7.87 -0.46
C LEU A 121 13.15 9.30 0.10
N VAL A 122 12.59 9.46 1.30
CA VAL A 122 12.30 10.77 1.91
C VAL A 122 13.22 11.06 3.09
N VAL A 123 13.52 10.04 3.90
CA VAL A 123 14.26 10.15 5.14
C VAL A 123 15.07 8.87 5.39
N ASP A 124 16.15 8.98 6.13
CA ASP A 124 16.81 7.77 6.66
C ASP A 124 15.95 7.19 7.78
N MET A 125 15.53 5.93 7.62
CA MET A 125 14.68 5.28 8.60
C MET A 125 15.46 4.98 9.88
N GLU A 126 14.86 5.30 11.03
CA GLU A 126 15.43 5.03 12.35
C GLU A 126 14.73 3.83 12.99
N TYR A 127 15.50 2.97 13.63
CA TYR A 127 15.01 1.76 14.30
C TYR A 127 15.20 1.83 15.83
N PRO A 128 14.35 1.18 16.65
CA PRO A 128 13.14 0.46 16.26
C PRO A 128 12.05 1.36 15.68
N LEU A 129 11.29 0.85 14.71
CA LEU A 129 10.18 1.60 14.13
C LEU A 129 8.85 0.82 14.17
N LEU A 130 7.76 1.58 14.08
CA LEU A 130 6.41 1.07 13.86
C LEU A 130 5.93 1.53 12.48
N ALA A 131 5.53 0.60 11.65
CA ALA A 131 4.96 0.89 10.34
C ALA A 131 3.46 0.61 10.33
N LEU A 132 2.68 1.55 9.81
CA LEU A 132 1.28 1.34 9.43
C LEU A 132 1.22 1.06 7.94
N VAL A 133 0.86 -0.16 7.55
CA VAL A 133 0.63 -0.54 6.15
C VAL A 133 -0.86 -0.56 5.88
N VAL A 134 -1.34 0.33 5.00
CA VAL A 134 -2.77 0.53 4.71
C VAL A 134 -3.01 0.60 3.21
N SER A 135 -3.62 -0.43 2.65
CA SER A 135 -3.87 -0.57 1.22
C SER A 135 -5.29 -1.06 0.92
N GLY A 136 -5.56 -1.36 -0.35
CA GLY A 136 -6.81 -2.00 -0.76
C GLY A 136 -6.98 -3.41 -0.20
N GLY A 137 -5.88 -4.15 0.00
CA GLY A 137 -5.91 -5.55 0.45
C GLY A 137 -5.35 -5.79 1.85
N ASN A 138 -4.64 -4.82 2.44
CA ASN A 138 -3.94 -5.02 3.72
C ASN A 138 -4.17 -3.85 4.69
N THR A 139 -4.23 -4.19 5.98
CA THR A 139 -4.16 -3.22 7.08
C THR A 139 -3.40 -3.88 8.21
N GLU A 140 -2.18 -3.42 8.44
CA GLU A 140 -1.24 -4.05 9.38
C GLU A 140 -0.47 -3.00 10.17
N LEU A 141 -0.16 -3.32 11.44
CA LEU A 141 0.86 -2.67 12.24
C LEU A 141 2.07 -3.60 12.32
N VAL A 142 3.19 -3.14 11.79
CA VAL A 142 4.44 -3.90 11.71
C VAL A 142 5.50 -3.21 12.56
N TYR A 143 6.04 -3.93 13.54
CA TYR A 143 7.19 -3.50 14.32
C TYR A 143 8.47 -4.00 13.66
N MET A 144 9.44 -3.11 13.51
CA MET A 144 10.76 -3.44 12.98
C MET A 144 11.83 -3.03 13.99
N LYS A 145 12.50 -4.03 14.54
CA LYS A 145 13.61 -3.81 15.45
C LYS A 145 14.85 -3.27 14.73
N ASP A 146 15.04 -3.70 13.50
CA ASP A 146 16.11 -3.31 12.60
C ASP A 146 15.63 -3.36 11.14
N GLU A 147 16.49 -3.00 10.18
CA GLU A 147 16.17 -2.89 8.77
C GLU A 147 15.60 -4.19 8.15
N THR A 148 15.85 -5.35 8.72
CA THR A 148 15.50 -6.66 8.12
C THR A 148 14.56 -7.52 8.95
N SER A 149 14.16 -7.05 10.12
CA SER A 149 13.26 -7.78 11.02
C SER A 149 11.84 -7.21 10.96
N PHE A 150 10.85 -8.09 10.81
CA PHE A 150 9.44 -7.72 10.75
C PHE A 150 8.64 -8.54 11.76
N GLU A 151 7.90 -7.86 12.60
CA GLU A 151 6.95 -8.47 13.54
C GLU A 151 5.58 -7.82 13.32
N ILE A 152 4.59 -8.60 12.88
CA ILE A 152 3.22 -8.12 12.75
C ILE A 152 2.64 -8.05 14.16
N LEU A 153 2.44 -6.83 14.69
CA LEU A 153 1.78 -6.63 15.98
C LEU A 153 0.27 -6.86 15.89
N GLY A 154 -0.32 -6.42 14.79
CA GLY A 154 -1.74 -6.58 14.52
C GLY A 154 -2.08 -6.43 13.05
N GLU A 155 -3.12 -7.10 12.63
CA GLU A 155 -3.62 -7.10 11.25
C GLU A 155 -5.14 -7.06 11.21
N THR A 156 -5.71 -6.78 10.04
CA THR A 156 -7.16 -6.84 9.91
C THR A 156 -7.66 -8.28 9.96
N GLN A 157 -8.72 -8.49 10.74
CA GLN A 157 -9.36 -9.80 10.90
C GLN A 157 -10.42 -10.08 9.82
N ASP A 158 -10.69 -9.08 8.97
CA ASP A 158 -11.71 -9.18 7.91
C ASP A 158 -11.31 -8.29 6.71
N ASP A 159 -12.11 -7.27 6.37
CA ASP A 159 -11.80 -6.36 5.26
C ASP A 159 -10.59 -5.48 5.60
N ALA A 160 -9.75 -5.18 4.61
CA ALA A 160 -8.78 -4.08 4.72
C ALA A 160 -9.51 -2.72 4.71
N ILE A 161 -8.86 -1.68 5.26
CA ILE A 161 -9.49 -0.36 5.29
C ILE A 161 -9.80 0.17 3.88
N GLY A 162 -8.91 0.00 2.90
CA GLY A 162 -9.17 0.44 1.52
C GLY A 162 -10.36 -0.30 0.89
N GLU A 163 -10.47 -1.60 1.12
CA GLU A 163 -11.63 -2.39 0.69
C GLU A 163 -12.93 -1.91 1.37
N ALA A 164 -12.87 -1.53 2.65
CA ALA A 164 -14.02 -0.96 3.35
C ALA A 164 -14.48 0.36 2.72
N TYR A 165 -13.55 1.24 2.33
CA TYR A 165 -13.86 2.46 1.58
C TYR A 165 -14.55 2.16 0.25
N ASP A 166 -14.05 1.21 -0.53
CA ASP A 166 -14.65 0.82 -1.81
C ASP A 166 -16.04 0.21 -1.63
N LYS A 167 -16.22 -0.63 -0.63
CA LYS A 167 -17.52 -1.24 -0.30
C LYS A 167 -18.55 -0.19 0.14
N VAL A 168 -18.15 0.80 0.95
CA VAL A 168 -19.02 1.89 1.38
C VAL A 168 -19.32 2.82 0.22
N ALA A 169 -18.34 3.19 -0.59
CA ALA A 169 -18.56 4.00 -1.79
C ALA A 169 -19.60 3.36 -2.74
N ARG A 170 -19.54 2.03 -2.88
CA ARG A 170 -20.54 1.28 -3.67
C ARG A 170 -21.93 1.38 -3.06
N VAL A 171 -22.07 1.29 -1.73
CA VAL A 171 -23.35 1.47 -1.03
C VAL A 171 -23.91 2.88 -1.27
N LEU A 172 -23.03 3.88 -1.31
CA LEU A 172 -23.42 5.29 -1.53
C LEU A 172 -23.58 5.66 -3.01
N GLY A 173 -23.37 4.71 -3.94
CA GLY A 173 -23.49 4.95 -5.39
C GLY A 173 -22.36 5.78 -6.00
N LEU A 174 -21.21 5.86 -5.33
CA LEU A 174 -20.06 6.68 -5.76
C LEU A 174 -19.18 5.99 -6.81
N GLY A 175 -19.28 4.65 -6.96
CA GLY A 175 -18.46 3.85 -7.88
C GLY A 175 -17.01 3.67 -7.38
N TYR A 176 -16.17 3.09 -8.26
CA TYR A 176 -14.77 2.73 -7.99
C TYR A 176 -13.78 3.73 -8.62
N PRO A 177 -12.60 4.01 -8.06
CA PRO A 177 -12.20 3.70 -6.67
C PRO A 177 -12.96 4.56 -5.66
N GLY A 178 -13.29 3.98 -4.50
CA GLY A 178 -14.11 4.61 -3.48
C GLY A 178 -13.35 5.56 -2.55
N GLY A 179 -12.12 5.19 -2.20
CA GLY A 179 -11.30 5.94 -1.24
C GLY A 179 -11.22 7.43 -1.52
N PRO A 180 -10.72 7.85 -2.70
CA PRO A 180 -10.59 9.29 -3.03
C PRO A 180 -11.93 10.04 -3.07
N LYS A 181 -13.02 9.35 -3.43
CA LYS A 181 -14.36 9.96 -3.52
C LYS A 181 -14.93 10.21 -2.12
N ILE A 182 -14.80 9.23 -1.22
CA ILE A 182 -15.22 9.39 0.18
C ILE A 182 -14.37 10.47 0.86
N ASP A 183 -13.05 10.45 0.68
CA ASP A 183 -12.15 11.46 1.27
C ASP A 183 -12.53 12.88 0.83
N LYS A 184 -12.83 13.06 -0.46
CA LYS A 184 -13.29 14.36 -0.99
C LYS A 184 -14.60 14.82 -0.35
N MET A 185 -15.59 13.92 -0.24
CA MET A 185 -16.89 14.25 0.35
C MET A 185 -16.78 14.51 1.85
N ALA A 186 -15.97 13.72 2.55
CA ALA A 186 -15.77 13.86 3.99
C ALA A 186 -15.19 15.22 4.40
N LYS A 187 -14.37 15.86 3.54
CA LYS A 187 -13.85 17.21 3.76
C LYS A 187 -14.92 18.28 3.86
N GLU A 188 -16.05 18.08 3.18
CA GLU A 188 -17.17 19.02 3.16
C GLU A 188 -18.25 18.65 4.17
N GLY A 189 -18.13 17.48 4.85
CA GLY A 189 -19.09 16.96 5.81
C GLY A 189 -18.64 17.11 7.27
N LYS A 190 -19.53 16.68 8.16
CA LYS A 190 -19.28 16.61 9.60
C LYS A 190 -19.60 15.21 10.12
N PRO A 191 -18.88 14.70 11.13
CA PRO A 191 -19.11 13.36 11.68
C PRO A 191 -20.29 13.36 12.66
N VAL A 192 -21.51 13.57 12.13
CA VAL A 192 -22.73 13.73 12.95
C VAL A 192 -23.56 12.44 13.09
N TYR A 193 -23.25 11.41 12.30
CA TYR A 193 -23.97 10.14 12.33
C TYR A 193 -23.20 9.09 13.10
N GLU A 194 -23.84 8.52 14.11
CA GLU A 194 -23.26 7.43 14.88
C GLU A 194 -23.32 6.12 14.08
N LEU A 195 -22.15 5.54 13.84
CA LEU A 195 -21.97 4.24 13.21
C LEU A 195 -21.47 3.22 14.23
N ALA A 196 -21.84 1.96 14.04
CA ALA A 196 -21.37 0.89 14.91
C ALA A 196 -19.85 0.75 14.80
N LYS A 197 -19.15 0.84 15.94
CA LYS A 197 -17.70 0.64 15.97
C LYS A 197 -17.38 -0.85 15.84
N PRO A 198 -16.37 -1.20 15.06
CA PRO A 198 -15.88 -2.57 14.98
C PRO A 198 -15.41 -3.10 16.35
N LYS A 199 -15.39 -4.42 16.48
CA LYS A 199 -14.87 -5.08 17.69
C LYS A 199 -13.87 -6.13 17.25
N THR A 200 -12.66 -6.07 17.79
CA THR A 200 -11.59 -7.05 17.59
C THR A 200 -11.26 -7.76 18.90
N GLN A 201 -10.66 -8.94 18.83
CA GLN A 201 -10.20 -9.68 20.01
C GLN A 201 -8.75 -9.32 20.35
N GLY A 202 -7.90 -9.16 19.34
CA GLY A 202 -6.50 -8.78 19.53
C GLY A 202 -6.34 -7.30 19.90
N ARG A 203 -5.30 -7.01 20.69
CA ARG A 203 -5.01 -5.66 21.19
C ARG A 203 -4.73 -4.66 20.09
N TYR A 204 -4.09 -5.12 19.00
CA TYR A 204 -3.67 -4.28 17.87
C TYR A 204 -4.39 -4.64 16.57
N ASP A 205 -5.28 -5.65 16.60
CA ASP A 205 -6.01 -6.10 15.41
C ASP A 205 -7.07 -5.09 14.98
N PHE A 206 -7.36 -5.11 13.70
CA PHE A 206 -8.38 -4.25 13.07
C PHE A 206 -9.57 -5.07 12.56
N SER A 207 -10.70 -4.39 12.42
CA SER A 207 -11.89 -4.92 11.73
C SER A 207 -12.64 -3.79 11.05
N PHE A 208 -13.03 -3.98 9.80
CA PHE A 208 -13.75 -2.97 9.02
C PHE A 208 -15.01 -3.50 8.35
N SER A 209 -15.24 -4.82 8.27
CA SER A 209 -16.38 -5.42 7.56
C SER A 209 -17.75 -4.95 8.10
N GLY A 210 -17.82 -4.68 9.41
CA GLY A 210 -19.01 -4.16 10.05
C GLY A 210 -19.41 -2.75 9.61
N LEU A 211 -18.48 -1.93 9.16
CA LEU A 211 -18.72 -0.54 8.76
C LEU A 211 -19.62 -0.45 7.53
N LYS A 212 -19.38 -1.27 6.50
CA LYS A 212 -20.27 -1.35 5.33
C LYS A 212 -21.70 -1.65 5.74
N SER A 213 -21.88 -2.64 6.63
CA SER A 213 -23.19 -3.05 7.10
C SER A 213 -23.86 -1.94 7.93
N SER A 214 -23.09 -1.23 8.74
CA SER A 214 -23.57 -0.09 9.53
C SER A 214 -24.07 1.05 8.64
N VAL A 215 -23.31 1.42 7.62
CA VAL A 215 -23.71 2.44 6.63
C VAL A 215 -24.95 2.01 5.87
N LEU A 216 -25.03 0.75 5.39
CA LEU A 216 -26.19 0.22 4.68
C LEU A 216 -27.44 0.18 5.58
N GLN A 217 -27.30 -0.18 6.84
CA GLN A 217 -28.42 -0.16 7.79
C GLN A 217 -28.88 1.26 8.09
N PHE A 218 -27.94 2.20 8.21
CA PHE A 218 -28.25 3.62 8.38
C PHE A 218 -29.07 4.16 7.20
N THR A 219 -28.60 3.96 5.97
CA THR A 219 -29.31 4.47 4.77
C THR A 219 -30.72 3.90 4.65
N LYS A 220 -30.85 2.57 4.83
CA LYS A 220 -32.19 1.90 4.81
C LYS A 220 -33.11 2.36 5.95
N ARG A 221 -32.57 2.66 7.13
CA ARG A 221 -33.36 3.19 8.24
C ARG A 221 -33.90 4.59 7.93
N MET A 222 -33.07 5.47 7.37
CA MET A 222 -33.47 6.81 6.96
C MET A 222 -34.56 6.76 5.88
N GLU A 223 -34.38 5.92 4.87
CA GLU A 223 -35.36 5.70 3.80
C GLU A 223 -36.73 5.23 4.38
N ARG A 224 -36.73 4.21 5.25
CA ARG A 224 -37.96 3.70 5.88
C ARG A 224 -38.67 4.73 6.77
N GLN A 225 -37.91 5.66 7.34
CA GLN A 225 -38.45 6.74 8.18
C GLN A 225 -38.88 7.97 7.36
N GLY A 226 -38.68 7.95 6.05
CA GLY A 226 -38.92 9.12 5.20
C GLY A 226 -38.05 10.33 5.52
N LYS A 227 -36.87 10.09 6.14
CA LYS A 227 -35.91 11.12 6.52
C LYS A 227 -34.80 11.23 5.49
N THR A 228 -34.36 12.46 5.26
CA THR A 228 -33.19 12.76 4.45
C THR A 228 -31.93 12.74 5.32
N TYR A 229 -30.77 12.55 4.70
CA TYR A 229 -29.45 12.68 5.32
C TYR A 229 -28.49 13.32 4.33
N ASP A 230 -27.47 13.97 4.83
CA ASP A 230 -26.40 14.54 4.01
C ASP A 230 -25.36 13.44 3.72
N LEU A 231 -25.02 13.29 2.43
CA LEU A 231 -24.05 12.29 2.00
C LEU A 231 -22.61 12.64 2.41
N ASN A 232 -22.26 13.95 2.46
CA ASN A 232 -20.94 14.39 2.90
C ASN A 232 -20.77 14.11 4.39
N ASP A 233 -21.81 14.36 5.19
CA ASP A 233 -21.81 14.05 6.62
C ASP A 233 -21.71 12.54 6.87
N LEU A 234 -22.37 11.73 6.05
CA LEU A 234 -22.29 10.27 6.17
C LEU A 234 -20.90 9.76 5.77
N ALA A 235 -20.31 10.30 4.69
CA ALA A 235 -18.95 10.00 4.28
C ALA A 235 -17.93 10.39 5.37
N CYS A 236 -18.10 11.57 5.98
CA CYS A 236 -17.26 12.04 7.08
C CYS A 236 -17.41 11.14 8.32
N SER A 237 -18.65 10.79 8.69
CA SER A 237 -18.93 9.90 9.82
C SER A 237 -18.32 8.52 9.64
N PHE A 238 -18.36 7.98 8.42
CA PHE A 238 -17.71 6.70 8.09
C PHE A 238 -16.18 6.83 8.20
N GLN A 239 -15.59 7.85 7.57
CA GLN A 239 -14.14 8.07 7.55
C GLN A 239 -13.59 8.23 8.97
N GLU A 240 -14.20 9.07 9.81
CA GLU A 240 -13.77 9.22 11.20
C GLU A 240 -13.87 7.92 11.99
N CYS A 241 -14.97 7.16 11.83
CA CYS A 241 -15.14 5.87 12.51
C CYS A 241 -14.07 4.84 12.11
N ALA A 242 -13.73 4.77 10.81
CA ALA A 242 -12.69 3.88 10.30
C ALA A 242 -11.29 4.29 10.76
N LEU A 243 -10.99 5.60 10.75
CA LEU A 243 -9.70 6.11 11.21
C LEU A 243 -9.54 6.01 12.73
N ASP A 244 -10.61 6.22 13.50
CA ASP A 244 -10.57 6.04 14.96
C ASP A 244 -10.16 4.60 15.35
N GLU A 245 -10.58 3.60 14.57
CA GLU A 245 -10.16 2.21 14.76
C GLU A 245 -8.64 2.09 14.57
N ILE A 246 -8.07 2.66 13.50
CA ILE A 246 -6.63 2.66 13.25
C ILE A 246 -5.87 3.39 14.35
N PHE A 247 -6.26 4.62 14.67
CA PHE A 247 -5.51 5.45 15.61
C PHE A 247 -5.57 4.92 17.04
N SER A 248 -6.68 4.25 17.43
CA SER A 248 -6.74 3.57 18.73
C SER A 248 -5.69 2.47 18.87
N ARG A 249 -5.37 1.75 17.78
CA ARG A 249 -4.33 0.69 17.77
C ARG A 249 -2.92 1.27 17.70
N ILE A 250 -2.73 2.36 16.95
CA ILE A 250 -1.46 3.09 16.93
C ILE A 250 -1.11 3.58 18.34
N HIS A 251 -2.05 4.24 19.03
CA HIS A 251 -1.84 4.70 20.41
C HIS A 251 -1.50 3.54 21.35
N ALA A 252 -2.22 2.40 21.23
CA ALA A 252 -1.92 1.22 22.04
C ALA A 252 -0.49 0.72 21.79
N ALA A 253 -0.08 0.61 20.51
CA ALA A 253 1.25 0.12 20.14
C ALA A 253 2.35 1.08 20.60
N LEU A 254 2.23 2.39 20.37
CA LEU A 254 3.22 3.38 20.78
C LEU A 254 3.36 3.47 22.31
N ASN A 255 2.27 3.28 23.06
CA ASN A 255 2.33 3.27 24.53
C ASN A 255 2.96 1.99 25.09
N ASP A 256 2.75 0.85 24.43
CA ASP A 256 3.29 -0.45 24.87
C ASP A 256 4.77 -0.64 24.45
N HIS A 257 5.22 0.08 23.41
CA HIS A 257 6.56 0.02 22.83
C HIS A 257 7.28 1.38 22.89
N PRO A 258 7.65 1.85 24.10
CA PRO A 258 8.26 3.17 24.28
C PRO A 258 9.68 3.30 23.65
N GLU A 259 10.26 2.19 23.21
CA GLU A 259 11.54 2.16 22.49
C GLU A 259 11.42 2.60 21.03
N ILE A 260 10.20 2.68 20.45
CA ILE A 260 9.98 3.11 19.07
C ILE A 260 10.49 4.54 18.88
N ARG A 261 11.30 4.73 17.85
CA ARG A 261 11.89 6.02 17.48
C ARG A 261 11.26 6.64 16.23
N HIS A 262 10.71 5.79 15.36
CA HIS A 262 10.16 6.23 14.09
C HIS A 262 8.81 5.56 13.84
N PHE A 263 7.85 6.34 13.37
CA PHE A 263 6.57 5.86 12.86
C PHE A 263 6.50 6.17 11.37
N VAL A 264 6.26 5.17 10.54
CA VAL A 264 6.15 5.32 9.10
C VAL A 264 4.82 4.78 8.59
N VAL A 265 4.37 5.29 7.45
CA VAL A 265 3.14 4.84 6.80
C VAL A 265 3.44 4.38 5.39
N GLY A 266 2.79 3.30 4.95
CA GLY A 266 2.88 2.79 3.58
C GLY A 266 1.54 2.32 3.04
N GLY A 267 1.43 2.20 1.71
CA GLY A 267 0.24 1.72 1.02
C GLY A 267 -0.70 2.84 0.56
N GLY A 268 -1.59 2.51 -0.38
CA GLY A 268 -2.42 3.47 -1.10
C GLY A 268 -3.31 4.35 -0.23
N VAL A 269 -3.79 3.85 0.93
CA VAL A 269 -4.63 4.64 1.85
C VAL A 269 -3.81 5.71 2.58
N SER A 270 -2.47 5.66 2.57
CA SER A 270 -1.61 6.74 3.08
C SER A 270 -1.79 8.07 2.32
N ALA A 271 -2.42 8.05 1.15
CA ALA A 271 -2.82 9.23 0.41
C ALA A 271 -4.06 9.95 1.00
N ASN A 272 -4.83 9.27 1.88
CA ASN A 272 -6.03 9.85 2.49
C ASN A 272 -5.68 11.09 3.31
N SER A 273 -6.39 12.20 3.06
CA SER A 273 -6.05 13.49 3.65
C SER A 273 -6.29 13.53 5.16
N ARG A 274 -7.37 12.91 5.64
CA ARG A 274 -7.69 12.90 7.06
C ARG A 274 -6.75 12.01 7.87
N LEU A 275 -6.30 10.88 7.28
CA LEU A 275 -5.24 10.06 7.87
C LEU A 275 -3.97 10.89 8.10
N ARG A 276 -3.56 11.68 7.08
CA ARG A 276 -2.38 12.55 7.17
C ARG A 276 -2.53 13.63 8.26
N GLU A 277 -3.71 14.26 8.35
CA GLU A 277 -4.01 15.23 9.41
C GLU A 277 -3.89 14.60 10.80
N LYS A 278 -4.50 13.44 11.01
CA LYS A 278 -4.40 12.71 12.30
C LYS A 278 -2.96 12.29 12.64
N ILE A 279 -2.12 12.00 11.64
CA ILE A 279 -0.69 11.73 11.88
C ILE A 279 0.05 13.02 12.32
N GLU A 280 -0.29 14.17 11.75
CA GLU A 280 0.26 15.44 12.23
C GLU A 280 -0.16 15.74 13.68
N GLU A 281 -1.39 15.36 14.07
CA GLU A 281 -1.85 15.45 15.47
C GLU A 281 -0.98 14.57 16.39
N LEU A 282 -0.64 13.31 15.97
CA LEU A 282 0.24 12.41 16.73
C LEU A 282 1.64 12.97 16.98
N LYS A 283 2.21 13.75 16.06
CA LYS A 283 3.52 14.39 16.26
C LYS A 283 3.56 15.28 17.51
N THR A 284 2.43 15.90 17.83
CA THR A 284 2.31 16.74 19.02
C THR A 284 2.21 15.89 20.29
N GLU A 285 1.56 14.73 20.20
CA GLU A 285 1.37 13.83 21.35
C GLU A 285 2.63 13.00 21.67
N TYR A 286 3.41 12.66 20.64
CA TYR A 286 4.64 11.84 20.75
C TYR A 286 5.87 12.59 20.20
N PRO A 287 6.32 13.67 20.85
CA PRO A 287 7.37 14.56 20.33
C PRO A 287 8.76 13.91 20.21
N ASN A 288 8.97 12.74 20.82
CA ASN A 288 10.21 11.99 20.77
C ASN A 288 10.25 10.95 19.63
N ILE A 289 9.18 10.83 18.86
CA ILE A 289 9.07 9.89 17.73
C ILE A 289 9.11 10.70 16.43
N THR A 290 9.94 10.28 15.49
CA THR A 290 9.91 10.80 14.11
C THR A 290 8.71 10.21 13.37
N PHE A 291 7.92 11.03 12.68
CA PHE A 291 6.78 10.58 11.89
C PHE A 291 7.02 10.89 10.41
N THR A 292 7.01 9.87 9.57
CA THR A 292 7.15 10.02 8.11
C THR A 292 5.93 9.47 7.39
N VAL A 293 5.40 10.29 6.49
CA VAL A 293 4.35 9.89 5.54
C VAL A 293 4.92 10.07 4.15
N PRO A 294 4.87 9.06 3.28
CA PRO A 294 5.48 9.15 1.96
C PRO A 294 4.80 10.21 1.10
N PRO A 295 5.52 10.83 0.15
CA PRO A 295 4.91 11.74 -0.81
C PRO A 295 3.90 11.00 -1.69
N MET A 296 2.95 11.73 -2.26
CA MET A 296 1.81 11.16 -2.98
C MET A 296 2.19 10.13 -4.06
N TYR A 297 3.30 10.37 -4.77
CA TYR A 297 3.77 9.45 -5.83
C TYR A 297 4.33 8.12 -5.30
N CYS A 298 4.62 8.03 -4.00
CA CYS A 298 5.08 6.81 -3.32
C CYS A 298 3.95 6.06 -2.58
N CYS A 299 2.73 6.63 -2.50
CA CYS A 299 1.63 6.02 -1.75
C CYS A 299 1.03 4.82 -2.47
N THR A 300 0.79 4.95 -3.78
CA THR A 300 0.24 3.87 -4.62
C THR A 300 1.34 2.92 -5.09
N ASP A 301 0.94 1.79 -5.65
CA ASP A 301 1.85 0.79 -6.18
C ASP A 301 2.76 1.40 -7.24
N ASN A 302 4.06 1.27 -7.04
CA ASN A 302 5.09 1.81 -7.90
C ASN A 302 6.36 0.96 -7.81
N ALA A 303 7.20 1.00 -8.83
CA ALA A 303 8.42 0.21 -8.85
C ALA A 303 9.60 0.88 -8.14
N GLY A 304 9.49 2.17 -7.80
CA GLY A 304 10.50 2.86 -6.98
C GLY A 304 10.65 2.19 -5.62
N MET A 305 9.53 1.86 -4.96
CA MET A 305 9.53 1.13 -3.69
C MET A 305 10.18 -0.26 -3.82
N ILE A 306 10.02 -0.93 -4.98
CA ILE A 306 10.62 -2.24 -5.24
C ILE A 306 12.13 -2.09 -5.46
N GLY A 307 12.57 -1.03 -6.12
CA GLY A 307 14.00 -0.72 -6.28
C GLY A 307 14.69 -0.44 -4.94
N VAL A 308 14.03 0.31 -4.04
CA VAL A 308 14.53 0.56 -2.68
C VAL A 308 14.64 -0.74 -1.89
N ALA A 309 13.55 -1.49 -1.78
CA ALA A 309 13.51 -2.77 -1.07
C ALA A 309 14.49 -3.78 -1.68
N GLY A 310 14.61 -3.79 -3.00
CA GLY A 310 15.58 -4.61 -3.74
C GLY A 310 17.02 -4.25 -3.40
N THR A 311 17.34 -2.96 -3.23
CA THR A 311 18.66 -2.51 -2.79
C THR A 311 18.98 -3.03 -1.40
N ILE A 312 18.06 -2.89 -0.45
CA ILE A 312 18.20 -3.38 0.93
C ILE A 312 18.38 -4.92 0.94
N ALA A 313 17.53 -5.63 0.20
CA ALA A 313 17.62 -7.08 0.08
C ALA A 313 18.94 -7.54 -0.57
N TYR A 314 19.42 -6.81 -1.59
CA TYR A 314 20.70 -7.06 -2.22
C TYR A 314 21.86 -6.94 -1.22
N VAL A 315 21.92 -5.85 -0.47
CA VAL A 315 22.98 -5.57 0.52
C VAL A 315 22.94 -6.60 1.65
N SER A 316 21.75 -7.03 2.09
CA SER A 316 21.60 -8.07 3.11
C SER A 316 21.90 -9.49 2.61
N GLY A 317 22.28 -9.66 1.34
CA GLY A 317 22.66 -10.95 0.75
C GLY A 317 21.48 -11.79 0.24
N ARG A 318 20.24 -11.30 0.28
CA ARG A 318 19.07 -12.01 -0.29
C ARG A 318 19.19 -12.11 -1.81
N ARG A 319 18.95 -13.29 -2.35
CA ARG A 319 18.99 -13.57 -3.80
C ARG A 319 17.88 -14.55 -4.15
N GLY A 320 17.34 -14.38 -5.34
CA GLY A 320 16.51 -15.37 -6.03
C GLY A 320 17.33 -16.14 -7.07
N ASP A 321 16.74 -17.21 -7.58
CA ASP A 321 17.30 -18.01 -8.65
C ASP A 321 16.25 -18.23 -9.76
N GLU A 322 16.61 -19.09 -10.73
CA GLU A 322 15.75 -19.42 -11.89
C GLU A 322 14.45 -20.13 -11.48
N THR A 323 14.35 -20.65 -10.27
CA THR A 323 13.14 -21.32 -9.76
C THR A 323 12.16 -20.35 -9.14
N LEU A 324 12.50 -19.06 -9.03
CA LEU A 324 11.63 -18.05 -8.46
C LEU A 324 10.25 -18.03 -9.13
N THR A 325 9.20 -18.08 -8.30
CA THR A 325 7.80 -17.99 -8.72
C THR A 325 7.08 -16.97 -7.86
N GLY A 326 5.97 -16.42 -8.37
CA GLY A 326 5.07 -15.59 -7.58
C GLY A 326 4.42 -16.39 -6.45
N ASP A 327 4.14 -15.72 -5.34
CA ASP A 327 3.45 -16.27 -4.18
C ASP A 327 2.38 -15.28 -3.70
N ALA A 328 1.11 -15.64 -3.95
CA ALA A 328 -0.03 -14.75 -3.69
C ALA A 328 -0.21 -14.39 -2.21
N SER A 329 0.29 -15.22 -1.31
CA SER A 329 0.14 -15.10 0.14
C SER A 329 1.47 -15.11 0.88
N TRP A 330 2.56 -14.68 0.21
CA TRP A 330 3.88 -14.64 0.80
C TRP A 330 3.88 -13.78 2.07
N PRO A 331 4.19 -14.36 3.25
CA PRO A 331 4.19 -13.60 4.49
C PRO A 331 5.38 -12.63 4.55
N ILE A 332 5.20 -11.52 5.24
CA ILE A 332 6.29 -10.59 5.53
C ILE A 332 7.29 -11.25 6.50
N GLN A 333 8.58 -11.20 6.15
CA GLN A 333 9.65 -11.88 6.89
C GLN A 333 10.89 -11.00 6.99
#